data_dce52b2dd3d0d1d0c443439418a064ab
#
_entry.id   dce52b2dd3d0d1d0c443439418a064ab
#
_cell.length_a   1.000
_cell.length_b   1.000
_cell.length_c   1.000
_cell.angle_alpha   90.00
_cell.angle_beta   90.00
_cell.angle_gamma   90.00
#
_symmetry.space_group_name_H-M   'P 1'
#
loop_
_entity.id
_entity.type
_entity.pdbx_description
1 polymer ?
#
loop_
_entity_poly.entity_id
_entity_poly.type
_entity_poly.pdbx_seq_one_letter_code
_entity_poly.pdbx_strand_id
1 'polypeptide(L)'
;MAFQLSPGVLTKEQDLTNVVPAVATTIGGISGDFQWGPAHEIVAVSSENNLVERFGKPTSSVYYDHMVASSFLAYGSQLLTIREVGAAARNAVSTGTAVIIKNRGLYDENYASGQGSVGPWAAKYAGTLGNALKVEIADITSASGLSVGSTTITAAGSGYSAATVTFSDPTGVTPANGGITATGTVALSGNNVQSITITNPGYGYTSAPTLTIGGDGSSATATATLQTAWTYKDQFDFTPTTTTHAKNNGATYDMVHVIVIDETGAISGTAGTVLEKFAGLSKASDARDDLNQTNFYKNVINDRSEWIYWMDYPTTVTSTSGSAWGSSSAGGTRFETLSGSAAGDVSTSLGSGVDAAPATADLQSGYGLFANDELVDVNLILNSAHATAVGDYIIDNVAEIRKDAMVFISPQRSAVVNNEGSESTSIISTSDLNAYTRSSY
;
A
#
# COMPACT_ATOMS: atom_id res chain seq x y z
N MET A 1 -0.79 -42.07 -54.75
CA MET A 1 0.38 -42.91 -54.38
C MET A 1 0.75 -43.74 -55.58
N ALA A 2 1.96 -43.55 -56.10
CA ALA A 2 2.43 -44.40 -57.23
C ALA A 2 2.82 -45.76 -56.67
N PHE A 3 2.18 -46.83 -57.15
CA PHE A 3 2.55 -48.18 -56.80
C PHE A 3 3.75 -48.61 -57.64
N GLN A 4 4.78 -49.13 -56.98
CA GLN A 4 5.94 -49.73 -57.65
C GLN A 4 5.53 -51.10 -58.23
N LEU A 5 5.65 -51.24 -59.53
CA LEU A 5 5.21 -52.42 -60.26
C LEU A 5 6.31 -53.47 -60.55
N SER A 6 7.53 -53.27 -60.08
CA SER A 6 8.64 -54.20 -60.15
C SER A 6 9.57 -54.11 -58.93
N PRO A 7 10.35 -55.17 -58.67
CA PRO A 7 11.28 -55.13 -57.56
C PRO A 7 12.33 -54.02 -57.74
N GLY A 8 12.30 -53.04 -56.90
CA GLY A 8 13.23 -51.91 -56.86
C GLY A 8 13.30 -51.34 -55.45
N VAL A 9 14.31 -50.54 -55.19
CA VAL A 9 14.50 -49.85 -53.87
C VAL A 9 13.72 -48.55 -53.90
N LEU A 10 12.67 -48.43 -53.08
CA LEU A 10 11.97 -47.18 -52.88
C LEU A 10 12.77 -46.38 -51.88
N THR A 11 13.55 -45.39 -52.30
CA THR A 11 14.17 -44.41 -51.42
C THR A 11 13.17 -43.32 -51.10
N LYS A 12 12.73 -43.24 -49.86
CA LYS A 12 11.95 -42.12 -49.34
C LYS A 12 12.92 -41.23 -48.57
N GLU A 13 13.19 -40.08 -49.11
CA GLU A 13 13.90 -39.04 -48.34
C GLU A 13 12.96 -38.57 -47.25
N GLN A 14 13.32 -38.84 -46.00
CA GLN A 14 12.64 -38.31 -44.84
C GLN A 14 13.49 -37.18 -44.33
N ASP A 15 13.02 -35.96 -44.52
CA ASP A 15 13.63 -34.78 -43.91
C ASP A 15 13.48 -34.90 -42.40
N LEU A 16 14.57 -35.27 -41.76
CA LEU A 16 14.71 -35.29 -40.29
C LEU A 16 15.24 -33.95 -39.78
N THR A 17 15.13 -32.88 -40.56
CA THR A 17 15.37 -31.56 -40.05
C THR A 17 14.38 -31.36 -38.91
N ASN A 18 14.86 -31.55 -37.72
CA ASN A 18 14.16 -31.13 -36.53
C ASN A 18 13.92 -29.64 -36.72
N VAL A 19 12.71 -29.26 -37.11
CA VAL A 19 12.27 -27.90 -36.91
C VAL A 19 12.29 -27.74 -35.40
N VAL A 20 13.40 -27.29 -34.90
CA VAL A 20 13.46 -26.75 -33.51
C VAL A 20 12.40 -25.66 -33.54
N PRO A 21 11.28 -25.85 -32.85
CA PRO A 21 10.36 -24.74 -32.73
C PRO A 21 11.18 -23.58 -32.16
N ALA A 22 11.30 -22.51 -32.90
CA ALA A 22 11.90 -21.28 -32.40
C ALA A 22 10.94 -20.71 -31.35
N VAL A 23 10.89 -21.33 -30.21
CA VAL A 23 10.18 -20.89 -29.04
C VAL A 23 11.11 -21.08 -27.85
N ALA A 24 12.25 -20.46 -27.91
CA ALA A 24 12.80 -19.96 -26.65
C ALA A 24 12.23 -18.56 -26.49
N THR A 25 11.10 -18.43 -25.82
CA THR A 25 10.77 -17.16 -25.17
C THR A 25 11.95 -16.88 -24.26
N THR A 26 12.77 -15.93 -24.65
CA THR A 26 13.95 -15.56 -23.88
C THR A 26 13.47 -14.89 -22.61
N ILE A 27 13.60 -15.57 -21.50
CA ILE A 27 13.21 -15.07 -20.18
C ILE A 27 14.46 -14.43 -19.57
N GLY A 28 14.39 -13.11 -19.33
CA GLY A 28 15.43 -12.36 -18.63
C GLY A 28 15.23 -12.36 -17.12
N GLY A 29 16.32 -12.24 -16.37
CA GLY A 29 16.30 -12.04 -14.93
C GLY A 29 17.18 -10.86 -14.53
N ILE A 30 16.70 -9.98 -13.67
CA ILE A 30 17.44 -8.85 -13.09
C ILE A 30 17.08 -8.68 -11.62
N SER A 31 18.10 -8.44 -10.79
CA SER A 31 17.92 -7.93 -9.43
C SER A 31 18.55 -6.55 -9.34
N GLY A 32 17.84 -5.57 -8.79
CA GLY A 32 18.33 -4.21 -8.78
C GLY A 32 17.55 -3.28 -7.86
N ASP A 33 17.95 -2.01 -7.90
CA ASP A 33 17.28 -0.91 -7.20
C ASP A 33 16.19 -0.29 -8.08
N PHE A 34 14.97 -0.27 -7.58
CA PHE A 34 13.82 0.32 -8.24
C PHE A 34 13.06 1.23 -7.27
N GLN A 35 12.34 2.22 -7.80
CA GLN A 35 11.67 3.24 -6.99
C GLN A 35 10.55 2.66 -6.12
N TRP A 36 9.81 1.68 -6.61
CA TRP A 36 8.60 1.12 -5.99
C TRP A 36 8.54 -0.39 -6.20
N GLY A 37 7.56 -1.06 -5.60
CA GLY A 37 7.31 -2.48 -5.80
C GLY A 37 7.81 -3.37 -4.66
N PRO A 38 7.40 -4.65 -4.66
CA PRO A 38 7.81 -5.61 -3.63
C PRO A 38 9.32 -5.81 -3.68
N ALA A 39 9.92 -5.89 -2.49
CA ALA A 39 11.35 -6.17 -2.36
C ALA A 39 11.58 -7.64 -1.99
N HIS A 40 12.67 -8.20 -2.50
CA HIS A 40 13.06 -9.60 -2.31
C HIS A 40 11.98 -10.60 -2.74
N GLU A 41 11.38 -10.33 -3.89
CA GLU A 41 10.33 -11.14 -4.51
C GLU A 41 10.47 -11.11 -6.03
N ILE A 42 10.28 -12.24 -6.69
CA ILE A 42 10.33 -12.34 -8.15
C ILE A 42 9.01 -11.86 -8.74
N VAL A 43 9.07 -10.83 -9.57
CA VAL A 43 7.90 -10.27 -10.27
C VAL A 43 8.12 -10.38 -11.78
N ALA A 44 7.19 -11.01 -12.48
CA ALA A 44 7.24 -11.06 -13.93
C ALA A 44 6.73 -9.75 -14.56
N VAL A 45 7.52 -9.21 -15.48
CA VAL A 45 7.25 -7.97 -16.21
C VAL A 45 7.27 -8.26 -17.70
N SER A 46 6.25 -7.82 -18.44
CA SER A 46 6.05 -8.13 -19.86
C SER A 46 6.34 -6.96 -20.81
N SER A 47 6.43 -5.76 -20.30
CA SER A 47 6.63 -4.53 -21.10
C SER A 47 7.19 -3.40 -20.23
N GLU A 48 7.74 -2.36 -20.88
CA GLU A 48 8.21 -1.16 -20.19
C GLU A 48 7.09 -0.48 -19.39
N ASN A 49 5.87 -0.39 -19.94
CA ASN A 49 4.75 0.18 -19.20
C ASN A 49 4.44 -0.61 -17.93
N ASN A 50 4.47 -1.94 -18.01
CA ASN A 50 4.26 -2.79 -16.84
C ASN A 50 5.42 -2.70 -15.84
N LEU A 51 6.65 -2.46 -16.30
CA LEU A 51 7.79 -2.17 -15.43
C LEU A 51 7.55 -0.88 -14.63
N VAL A 52 7.16 0.20 -15.31
CA VAL A 52 6.86 1.49 -14.67
C VAL A 52 5.67 1.39 -13.69
N GLU A 53 4.63 0.66 -14.06
CA GLU A 53 3.45 0.46 -13.22
C GLU A 53 3.80 -0.28 -11.91
N ARG A 54 4.62 -1.33 -11.99
CA ARG A 54 4.97 -2.15 -10.83
C ARG A 54 6.16 -1.63 -10.02
N PHE A 55 7.15 -1.04 -10.69
CA PHE A 55 8.43 -0.66 -10.06
C PHE A 55 8.70 0.85 -10.03
N GLY A 56 7.74 1.64 -10.49
CA GLY A 56 7.86 3.09 -10.52
C GLY A 56 8.65 3.62 -11.71
N LYS A 57 8.84 4.93 -11.74
CA LYS A 57 9.55 5.63 -12.81
C LYS A 57 11.06 5.62 -12.57
N PRO A 58 11.90 5.68 -13.62
CA PRO A 58 13.33 5.86 -13.45
C PRO A 58 13.63 7.23 -12.79
N THR A 59 14.41 7.19 -11.73
CA THR A 59 14.95 8.38 -11.06
C THR A 59 16.48 8.43 -11.21
N SER A 60 17.10 9.53 -10.83
CA SER A 60 18.57 9.65 -10.91
C SER A 60 19.31 8.60 -10.05
N SER A 61 18.68 8.06 -9.03
CA SER A 61 19.26 7.03 -8.14
C SER A 61 19.09 5.61 -8.66
N VAL A 62 17.96 5.29 -9.30
CA VAL A 62 17.63 3.93 -9.76
C VAL A 62 17.70 3.79 -11.29
N TYR A 63 18.35 4.74 -11.97
CA TYR A 63 18.35 4.87 -13.43
C TYR A 63 18.92 3.64 -14.13
N TYR A 64 20.05 3.10 -13.64
CA TYR A 64 20.77 2.06 -14.37
C TYR A 64 19.98 0.77 -14.49
N ASP A 65 19.45 0.28 -13.37
CA ASP A 65 18.71 -0.98 -13.32
C ASP A 65 17.43 -0.87 -14.14
N HIS A 66 16.74 0.28 -14.01
CA HIS A 66 15.53 0.55 -14.79
C HIS A 66 15.81 0.57 -16.30
N MET A 67 16.90 1.21 -16.75
CA MET A 67 17.24 1.30 -18.16
C MET A 67 17.72 -0.04 -18.74
N VAL A 68 18.41 -0.87 -17.96
CA VAL A 68 18.77 -2.23 -18.38
C VAL A 68 17.52 -3.09 -18.54
N ALA A 69 16.61 -3.03 -17.57
CA ALA A 69 15.32 -3.73 -17.65
C ALA A 69 14.47 -3.27 -18.85
N SER A 70 14.34 -1.94 -19.04
CA SER A 70 13.62 -1.35 -20.19
C SER A 70 14.25 -1.73 -21.53
N SER A 71 15.59 -1.71 -21.64
CA SER A 71 16.29 -2.09 -22.86
C SER A 71 16.07 -3.57 -23.21
N PHE A 72 16.05 -4.46 -22.20
CA PHE A 72 15.68 -5.86 -22.43
C PHE A 72 14.24 -5.98 -22.92
N LEU A 73 13.29 -5.31 -22.27
CA LEU A 73 11.86 -5.35 -22.62
C LEU A 73 11.53 -4.76 -23.99
N ALA A 74 12.43 -3.96 -24.56
CA ALA A 74 12.28 -3.48 -25.95
C ALA A 74 12.39 -4.61 -26.99
N TYR A 75 13.04 -5.73 -26.65
CA TYR A 75 13.25 -6.87 -27.52
C TYR A 75 12.72 -8.18 -26.95
N GLY A 76 12.56 -8.27 -25.63
CA GLY A 76 12.02 -9.42 -24.91
C GLY A 76 10.62 -9.14 -24.36
N SER A 77 9.85 -10.20 -24.12
CA SER A 77 8.47 -10.08 -23.60
C SER A 77 8.30 -10.61 -22.20
N GLN A 78 9.36 -11.10 -21.56
CA GLN A 78 9.31 -11.64 -20.20
C GLN A 78 10.60 -11.36 -19.45
N LEU A 79 10.51 -10.52 -18.45
CA LEU A 79 11.60 -10.19 -17.54
C LEU A 79 11.18 -10.51 -16.11
N LEU A 80 11.94 -11.35 -15.42
CA LEU A 80 11.80 -11.60 -14.00
C LEU A 80 12.61 -10.54 -13.25
N THR A 81 11.91 -9.65 -12.57
CA THR A 81 12.53 -8.50 -11.88
C THR A 81 12.42 -8.68 -10.39
N ILE A 82 13.54 -8.49 -9.69
CA ILE A 82 13.62 -8.48 -8.23
C ILE A 82 14.08 -7.09 -7.81
N ARG A 83 13.27 -6.44 -6.98
CA ARG A 83 13.69 -5.21 -6.31
C ARG A 83 14.43 -5.57 -5.04
N GLU A 84 15.57 -4.96 -4.81
CA GLU A 84 16.24 -4.98 -3.51
C GLU A 84 16.30 -3.61 -2.89
N VAL A 85 16.29 -3.55 -1.57
CA VAL A 85 16.35 -2.31 -0.80
C VAL A 85 17.34 -2.46 0.35
N GLY A 86 18.09 -1.40 0.63
CA GLY A 86 19.05 -1.39 1.72
C GLY A 86 18.39 -1.42 3.11
N ALA A 87 19.14 -1.79 4.11
CA ALA A 87 18.66 -1.96 5.50
C ALA A 87 18.06 -0.68 6.12
N ALA A 88 18.40 0.50 5.60
CA ALA A 88 17.84 1.78 6.06
C ALA A 88 16.53 2.16 5.37
N ALA A 89 16.07 1.41 4.36
CA ALA A 89 14.80 1.68 3.68
C ALA A 89 13.62 1.56 4.66
N ARG A 90 12.61 2.41 4.48
CA ARG A 90 11.41 2.43 5.33
C ARG A 90 10.15 2.68 4.50
N ASN A 91 9.07 2.00 4.87
CA ASN A 91 7.74 2.29 4.34
C ASN A 91 7.20 3.55 5.01
N ALA A 92 6.56 4.43 4.24
CA ALA A 92 5.85 5.55 4.81
C ALA A 92 4.69 5.07 5.70
N VAL A 93 4.47 5.75 6.81
CA VAL A 93 3.47 5.38 7.82
C VAL A 93 2.63 6.57 8.22
N SER A 94 1.49 6.31 8.83
CA SER A 94 0.56 7.37 9.29
C SER A 94 1.14 8.21 10.43
N THR A 95 1.93 7.61 11.30
CA THR A 95 2.56 8.29 12.45
C THR A 95 3.73 7.46 12.98
N GLY A 96 4.47 8.00 13.95
CA GLY A 96 5.50 7.28 14.69
C GLY A 96 6.75 6.90 13.88
N THR A 97 7.39 5.81 14.28
CA THR A 97 8.62 5.34 13.66
C THR A 97 8.32 4.41 12.49
N ALA A 98 8.74 4.81 11.29
CA ALA A 98 8.55 4.02 10.08
C ALA A 98 9.20 2.63 10.18
N VAL A 99 8.53 1.66 9.62
CA VAL A 99 8.91 0.23 9.59
C VAL A 99 9.42 -0.17 8.22
N ILE A 100 10.03 -1.35 8.10
CA ILE A 100 10.37 -1.95 6.81
C ILE A 100 9.46 -3.15 6.54
N ILE A 101 8.70 -3.09 5.45
CA ILE A 101 7.86 -4.17 4.94
C ILE A 101 8.34 -4.42 3.51
N LYS A 102 9.12 -5.49 3.31
CA LYS A 102 9.70 -5.79 2.00
C LYS A 102 8.64 -6.32 1.02
N ASN A 103 7.78 -7.22 1.49
CA ASN A 103 6.76 -7.89 0.67
C ASN A 103 5.57 -8.34 1.53
N ARG A 104 4.58 -8.98 0.89
CA ARG A 104 3.37 -9.46 1.57
C ARG A 104 3.69 -10.52 2.63
N GLY A 105 4.63 -11.41 2.40
CA GLY A 105 5.00 -12.45 3.38
C GLY A 105 5.49 -11.85 4.69
N LEU A 106 6.39 -10.86 4.62
CA LEU A 106 6.86 -10.14 5.82
C LEU A 106 5.76 -9.33 6.51
N TYR A 107 4.81 -8.76 5.76
CA TYR A 107 3.64 -8.11 6.34
C TYR A 107 2.80 -9.11 7.14
N ASP A 108 2.47 -10.24 6.53
CA ASP A 108 1.63 -11.26 7.17
C ASP A 108 2.28 -11.86 8.43
N GLU A 109 3.60 -12.02 8.42
CA GLU A 109 4.37 -12.54 9.55
C GLU A 109 4.45 -11.55 10.73
N ASN A 110 4.72 -10.27 10.45
CA ASN A 110 5.12 -9.33 11.49
C ASN A 110 4.07 -8.25 11.81
N TYR A 111 3.16 -7.92 10.89
CA TYR A 111 2.29 -6.74 11.00
C TYR A 111 0.79 -7.04 10.87
N ALA A 112 0.39 -8.20 10.40
CA ALA A 112 -1.02 -8.54 10.18
C ALA A 112 -1.88 -8.49 11.45
N SER A 113 -1.27 -8.59 12.63
CA SER A 113 -1.98 -8.45 13.92
C SER A 113 -2.20 -7.01 14.36
N GLY A 114 -1.57 -6.06 13.67
CA GLY A 114 -1.57 -4.64 14.03
C GLY A 114 -0.25 -4.17 14.63
N GLN A 115 0.08 -2.91 14.42
CA GLN A 115 1.29 -2.25 14.90
C GLN A 115 0.95 -0.83 15.36
N GLY A 116 0.37 -0.71 16.54
CA GLY A 116 -0.19 0.52 17.11
C GLY A 116 0.73 1.73 17.18
N SER A 117 2.06 1.53 17.01
CA SER A 117 3.03 2.64 17.03
C SER A 117 3.14 3.41 15.71
N VAL A 118 2.54 2.92 14.63
CA VAL A 118 2.66 3.52 13.28
C VAL A 118 1.34 4.08 12.72
N GLY A 119 0.28 4.00 13.51
CA GLY A 119 -1.07 4.43 13.13
C GLY A 119 -1.76 3.44 12.18
N PRO A 120 -2.91 3.83 11.58
CA PRO A 120 -3.77 2.89 10.87
C PRO A 120 -3.22 2.39 9.53
N TRP A 121 -2.31 3.09 8.89
CA TRP A 121 -1.88 2.79 7.53
C TRP A 121 -0.36 2.85 7.37
N ALA A 122 0.16 1.99 6.49
CA ALA A 122 1.51 2.08 5.95
C ALA A 122 1.46 1.99 4.41
N ALA A 123 2.40 2.65 3.74
CA ALA A 123 2.62 2.44 2.32
C ALA A 123 3.03 0.97 2.06
N LYS A 124 2.56 0.41 0.95
CA LYS A 124 2.76 -1.02 0.65
C LYS A 124 4.23 -1.38 0.50
N TYR A 125 5.02 -0.47 -0.04
CA TYR A 125 6.44 -0.70 -0.31
C TYR A 125 7.31 0.40 0.29
N ALA A 126 8.55 0.04 0.64
CA ALA A 126 9.53 0.96 1.19
C ALA A 126 9.97 1.99 0.14
N GLY A 127 10.21 3.21 0.59
CA GLY A 127 10.72 4.30 -0.24
C GLY A 127 9.99 5.62 -0.02
N THR A 128 10.61 6.70 -0.51
CA THR A 128 10.08 8.07 -0.40
C THR A 128 8.81 8.30 -1.20
N LEU A 129 8.54 7.47 -2.23
CA LEU A 129 7.31 7.58 -3.02
C LEU A 129 6.06 7.39 -2.15
N GLY A 130 6.15 6.55 -1.12
CA GLY A 130 5.08 6.35 -0.15
C GLY A 130 4.67 7.62 0.62
N ASN A 131 5.56 8.62 0.73
CA ASN A 131 5.26 9.90 1.37
C ASN A 131 4.27 10.78 0.57
N ALA A 132 3.99 10.41 -0.68
CA ALA A 132 2.99 11.08 -1.50
C ALA A 132 1.57 10.56 -1.26
N LEU A 133 1.43 9.47 -0.51
CA LEU A 133 0.15 8.84 -0.26
C LEU A 133 -0.60 9.50 0.89
N LYS A 134 -1.90 9.66 0.69
CA LYS A 134 -2.86 10.05 1.70
C LYS A 134 -4.03 9.06 1.70
N VAL A 135 -4.45 8.65 2.86
CA VAL A 135 -5.59 7.75 3.03
C VAL A 135 -6.70 8.49 3.75
N GLU A 136 -7.88 8.45 3.20
CA GLU A 136 -9.07 8.95 3.88
C GLU A 136 -10.08 7.83 4.07
N ILE A 137 -10.62 7.76 5.28
CA ILE A 137 -11.69 6.83 5.65
C ILE A 137 -12.90 7.62 6.10
N ALA A 138 -14.06 7.24 5.61
CA ALA A 138 -15.32 7.90 5.94
C ALA A 138 -16.40 6.89 6.32
N ASP A 139 -17.11 7.17 7.40
CA ASP A 139 -18.35 6.50 7.77
C ASP A 139 -19.53 7.48 7.64
N ILE A 140 -20.68 7.08 8.14
CA ILE A 140 -21.89 7.88 8.05
C ILE A 140 -21.75 9.27 8.67
N THR A 141 -20.95 9.43 9.71
CA THR A 141 -20.78 10.70 10.43
C THR A 141 -19.92 11.68 9.67
N SER A 142 -18.88 11.22 9.02
CA SER A 142 -17.95 12.05 8.26
C SER A 142 -18.42 12.30 6.82
N ALA A 143 -18.98 11.28 6.16
CA ALA A 143 -19.36 11.37 4.76
C ALA A 143 -20.56 12.28 4.51
N SER A 144 -21.53 12.34 5.43
CA SER A 144 -22.82 12.98 5.19
C SER A 144 -22.85 14.50 5.42
N GLY A 145 -21.96 15.03 6.26
CA GLY A 145 -22.02 16.43 6.72
C GLY A 145 -23.19 16.73 7.69
N LEU A 146 -23.93 15.73 8.14
CA LEU A 146 -25.05 15.82 9.05
C LEU A 146 -24.66 15.51 10.49
N SER A 147 -23.46 15.90 10.90
CA SER A 147 -22.86 15.66 12.21
C SER A 147 -22.30 16.95 12.80
N VAL A 148 -22.03 16.97 14.11
CA VAL A 148 -21.41 18.12 14.79
C VAL A 148 -19.92 18.15 14.49
N GLY A 149 -19.44 19.22 13.88
CA GLY A 149 -18.01 19.39 13.52
C GLY A 149 -17.18 20.06 14.61
N SER A 150 -17.74 21.09 15.26
CA SER A 150 -17.03 21.82 16.33
C SER A 150 -17.97 22.46 17.33
N THR A 151 -17.41 22.86 18.46
CA THR A 151 -18.09 23.63 19.51
C THR A 151 -17.29 24.87 19.87
N THR A 152 -17.97 25.94 20.18
CA THR A 152 -17.38 27.21 20.61
C THR A 152 -18.02 27.65 21.92
N ILE A 153 -17.25 27.92 22.95
CA ILE A 153 -17.73 28.53 24.19
C ILE A 153 -18.03 30.00 23.92
N THR A 154 -19.29 30.38 24.11
CA THR A 154 -19.74 31.78 23.93
C THR A 154 -19.75 32.55 25.25
N ALA A 155 -19.94 31.86 26.38
CA ALA A 155 -19.72 32.38 27.70
C ALA A 155 -19.18 31.27 28.62
N ALA A 156 -18.11 31.55 29.34
CA ALA A 156 -17.44 30.55 30.18
C ALA A 156 -18.21 30.22 31.48
N GLY A 157 -19.13 31.06 31.88
CA GLY A 157 -19.84 30.91 33.15
C GLY A 157 -18.93 31.02 34.36
N SER A 158 -19.43 30.65 35.52
CA SER A 158 -18.64 30.64 36.78
C SER A 158 -19.22 29.67 37.80
N GLY A 159 -18.39 29.30 38.77
CA GLY A 159 -18.83 28.50 39.94
C GLY A 159 -18.86 26.98 39.66
N TYR A 160 -18.32 26.49 38.54
CA TYR A 160 -18.28 25.07 38.23
C TYR A 160 -17.14 24.36 38.94
N SER A 161 -17.46 23.34 39.72
CA SER A 161 -16.51 22.33 40.19
C SER A 161 -16.61 21.03 39.31
N ALA A 162 -17.79 20.81 38.70
CA ALA A 162 -18.03 19.81 37.70
C ALA A 162 -19.00 20.35 36.66
N ALA A 163 -18.78 20.02 35.36
CA ALA A 163 -19.68 20.41 34.29
C ALA A 163 -19.95 19.26 33.33
N THR A 164 -21.17 19.23 32.81
CA THR A 164 -21.60 18.28 31.75
C THR A 164 -22.12 19.06 30.55
N VAL A 165 -22.12 18.44 29.39
CA VAL A 165 -22.76 18.98 28.20
C VAL A 165 -23.77 18.00 27.63
N THR A 166 -24.93 18.50 27.25
CA THR A 166 -25.99 17.77 26.55
C THR A 166 -26.25 18.44 25.23
N PHE A 167 -26.28 17.68 24.16
CA PHE A 167 -26.67 18.12 22.83
C PHE A 167 -28.15 17.77 22.60
N SER A 168 -28.91 18.65 21.96
CA SER A 168 -30.26 18.30 21.52
C SER A 168 -30.23 17.17 20.47
N ASP A 169 -31.29 16.40 20.40
CA ASP A 169 -31.44 15.34 19.40
C ASP A 169 -31.40 15.87 17.97
N PRO A 170 -30.91 15.09 16.99
CA PRO A 170 -30.93 15.47 15.59
C PRO A 170 -32.38 15.58 15.06
N THR A 171 -32.61 16.59 14.22
CA THR A 171 -33.94 16.94 13.69
C THR A 171 -34.23 16.35 12.31
N GLY A 172 -33.16 16.04 11.53
CA GLY A 172 -33.31 15.47 10.19
C GLY A 172 -33.54 13.96 10.22
N VAL A 173 -32.71 13.22 10.94
CA VAL A 173 -32.92 11.81 11.25
C VAL A 173 -32.97 11.67 12.76
N THR A 174 -34.13 11.48 13.30
CA THR A 174 -34.33 11.39 14.76
C THR A 174 -33.73 10.08 15.33
N PRO A 175 -33.43 10.01 16.63
CA PRO A 175 -32.93 8.78 17.24
C PRO A 175 -33.83 7.57 17.05
N ALA A 176 -35.15 7.78 17.01
CA ALA A 176 -36.14 6.73 16.72
C ALA A 176 -36.05 6.16 15.30
N ASN A 177 -35.50 6.93 14.36
CA ASN A 177 -35.32 6.55 12.95
C ASN A 177 -33.84 6.27 12.60
N GLY A 178 -33.01 6.08 13.61
CA GLY A 178 -31.58 5.76 13.41
C GLY A 178 -30.65 6.96 13.51
N GLY A 179 -31.12 8.16 13.85
CA GLY A 179 -30.25 9.29 14.18
C GLY A 179 -29.40 9.03 15.42
N ILE A 180 -28.31 9.74 15.52
CA ILE A 180 -27.37 9.63 16.64
C ILE A 180 -27.22 11.00 17.29
N THR A 181 -27.59 11.10 18.58
CA THR A 181 -27.35 12.32 19.34
C THR A 181 -25.85 12.48 19.62
N ALA A 182 -25.33 13.68 19.39
CA ALA A 182 -23.93 14.00 19.68
C ALA A 182 -23.67 13.93 21.17
N THR A 183 -22.44 13.59 21.54
CA THR A 183 -21.97 13.59 22.93
C THR A 183 -20.63 14.30 23.06
N GLY A 184 -20.33 14.81 24.25
CA GLY A 184 -19.09 15.50 24.52
C GLY A 184 -18.75 15.55 26.00
N THR A 185 -17.53 15.97 26.30
CA THR A 185 -17.03 16.20 27.64
C THR A 185 -16.63 17.67 27.82
N VAL A 186 -16.78 18.19 29.01
CA VAL A 186 -16.43 19.58 29.36
C VAL A 186 -15.10 19.60 30.10
N ALA A 187 -14.20 20.48 29.67
CA ALA A 187 -12.99 20.81 30.42
C ALA A 187 -13.16 22.16 31.14
N LEU A 188 -12.72 22.22 32.38
CA LEU A 188 -12.75 23.43 33.22
C LEU A 188 -11.36 24.06 33.37
N SER A 189 -11.31 25.38 33.43
CA SER A 189 -10.14 26.13 33.86
C SER A 189 -10.51 26.95 35.11
N GLY A 190 -10.02 26.58 36.29
CA GLY A 190 -10.56 27.06 37.55
C GLY A 190 -12.02 26.65 37.65
N ASN A 191 -12.90 27.62 37.95
CA ASN A 191 -14.34 27.38 38.07
C ASN A 191 -15.14 27.79 36.83
N ASN A 192 -14.51 27.85 35.65
CA ASN A 192 -15.10 28.27 34.40
C ASN A 192 -14.99 27.17 33.34
N VAL A 193 -15.97 27.12 32.45
CA VAL A 193 -15.91 26.19 31.27
C VAL A 193 -14.89 26.72 30.26
N GLN A 194 -13.90 25.89 29.98
CA GLN A 194 -12.81 26.22 29.05
C GLN A 194 -13.09 25.71 27.62
N SER A 195 -13.47 24.44 27.52
CA SER A 195 -13.72 23.80 26.23
C SER A 195 -14.71 22.64 26.35
N ILE A 196 -15.29 22.28 25.21
CA ILE A 196 -16.07 21.07 25.05
C ILE A 196 -15.38 20.22 23.98
N THR A 197 -15.03 18.99 24.36
CA THR A 197 -14.52 18.00 23.43
C THR A 197 -15.65 17.09 22.97
N ILE A 198 -15.89 17.00 21.66
CA ILE A 198 -16.89 16.12 21.07
C ILE A 198 -16.35 14.68 21.16
N THR A 199 -17.07 13.80 21.85
CA THR A 199 -16.74 12.37 21.97
C THR A 199 -17.48 11.52 20.93
N ASN A 200 -18.64 11.99 20.47
CA ASN A 200 -19.36 11.43 19.33
C ASN A 200 -20.02 12.58 18.56
N PRO A 201 -19.76 12.76 17.24
CA PRO A 201 -20.32 13.86 16.47
C PRO A 201 -21.83 13.72 16.18
N GLY A 202 -22.39 12.55 16.45
CA GLY A 202 -23.77 12.25 16.10
C GLY A 202 -24.00 12.11 14.61
N TYR A 203 -25.28 11.93 14.24
CA TYR A 203 -25.73 11.86 12.84
C TYR A 203 -27.20 12.26 12.73
N GLY A 204 -27.54 12.91 11.63
CA GLY A 204 -28.92 13.28 11.29
C GLY A 204 -29.28 14.72 11.62
N TYR A 205 -28.33 15.57 11.91
CA TYR A 205 -28.53 17.00 12.14
C TYR A 205 -28.72 17.75 10.81
N THR A 206 -29.82 18.45 10.64
CA THR A 206 -30.03 19.40 9.53
C THR A 206 -29.73 20.84 9.94
N SER A 207 -29.60 21.09 11.25
CA SER A 207 -29.17 22.36 11.84
C SER A 207 -28.34 22.06 13.07
N ALA A 208 -27.45 23.00 13.46
CA ALA A 208 -26.64 22.86 14.65
C ALA A 208 -27.47 22.57 15.90
N PRO A 209 -27.14 21.59 16.73
CA PRO A 209 -27.85 21.29 17.96
C PRO A 209 -27.71 22.41 18.97
N THR A 210 -28.71 22.56 19.82
CA THR A 210 -28.60 23.37 21.04
C THR A 210 -27.77 22.62 22.06
N LEU A 211 -26.79 23.30 22.68
CA LEU A 211 -25.99 22.78 23.77
C LEU A 211 -26.52 23.29 25.11
N THR A 212 -26.71 22.38 26.05
CA THR A 212 -27.03 22.71 27.43
C THR A 212 -25.87 22.30 28.32
N ILE A 213 -25.26 23.26 29.02
CA ILE A 213 -24.19 23.01 29.98
C ILE A 213 -24.82 22.90 31.37
N GLY A 214 -24.69 21.71 31.96
CA GLY A 214 -25.16 21.40 33.30
C GLY A 214 -24.01 21.37 34.30
N GLY A 215 -24.32 21.34 35.60
CA GLY A 215 -23.34 21.27 36.68
C GLY A 215 -23.77 22.16 37.86
N ASP A 216 -22.84 22.41 38.78
CA ASP A 216 -23.04 23.21 39.97
C ASP A 216 -22.81 24.74 39.78
N GLY A 217 -22.25 25.12 38.60
CA GLY A 217 -22.07 26.52 38.21
C GLY A 217 -23.23 27.08 37.41
N SER A 218 -23.07 28.27 36.84
CA SER A 218 -24.12 28.99 36.08
C SER A 218 -23.54 29.81 34.92
N SER A 219 -24.43 30.15 34.00
CA SER A 219 -24.23 31.12 32.89
C SER A 219 -23.20 30.70 31.84
N ALA A 220 -22.76 29.43 31.77
CA ALA A 220 -21.98 28.96 30.67
C ALA A 220 -22.88 28.71 29.47
N THR A 221 -22.43 29.16 28.30
CA THR A 221 -23.11 28.92 27.01
C THR A 221 -22.12 28.52 25.93
N ALA A 222 -22.56 27.69 25.01
CA ALA A 222 -21.78 27.25 23.86
C ALA A 222 -22.65 27.08 22.62
N THR A 223 -22.03 27.15 21.46
CA THR A 223 -22.66 26.87 20.17
C THR A 223 -21.94 25.70 19.49
N ALA A 224 -22.67 24.96 18.66
CA ALA A 224 -22.11 23.96 17.78
C ALA A 224 -22.17 24.42 16.32
N THR A 225 -21.28 23.91 15.51
CA THR A 225 -21.35 23.98 14.04
C THR A 225 -21.40 22.58 13.45
N LEU A 226 -22.09 22.43 12.32
CA LEU A 226 -22.11 21.15 11.62
C LEU A 226 -20.80 20.94 10.86
N GLN A 227 -20.44 19.68 10.71
CA GLN A 227 -19.28 19.26 9.93
C GLN A 227 -19.53 19.52 8.44
N THR A 228 -18.49 19.94 7.72
CA THR A 228 -18.52 19.94 6.26
C THR A 228 -18.55 18.49 5.76
N ALA A 229 -19.38 18.22 4.78
CA ALA A 229 -19.44 16.91 4.15
C ALA A 229 -18.05 16.55 3.59
N TRP A 230 -17.70 15.28 3.65
CA TRP A 230 -16.45 14.75 3.13
C TRP A 230 -16.23 15.16 1.67
N THR A 231 -15.03 15.65 1.37
CA THR A 231 -14.68 16.18 0.04
C THR A 231 -14.84 15.15 -1.08
N TYR A 232 -14.62 13.88 -0.77
CA TYR A 232 -14.67 12.80 -1.77
C TYR A 232 -15.99 12.01 -1.76
N LYS A 233 -17.03 12.52 -1.10
CA LYS A 233 -18.35 11.87 -1.06
C LYS A 233 -18.91 11.54 -2.46
N ASP A 234 -18.67 12.43 -3.44
CA ASP A 234 -19.18 12.31 -4.80
C ASP A 234 -18.39 11.29 -5.66
N GLN A 235 -17.33 10.70 -5.10
CA GLN A 235 -16.62 9.56 -5.69
C GLN A 235 -17.35 8.23 -5.47
N PHE A 236 -18.39 8.22 -4.66
CA PHE A 236 -19.17 7.04 -4.28
C PHE A 236 -20.64 7.25 -4.56
N ASP A 237 -21.34 6.21 -5.03
CA ASP A 237 -22.75 6.26 -5.42
C ASP A 237 -23.71 6.36 -4.21
N PHE A 238 -23.22 6.09 -3.01
CA PHE A 238 -24.03 6.07 -1.78
C PHE A 238 -23.19 6.48 -0.56
N THR A 239 -23.89 6.95 0.48
CA THR A 239 -23.29 7.23 1.79
C THR A 239 -23.14 5.94 2.58
N PRO A 240 -22.00 5.71 3.27
CA PRO A 240 -21.80 4.49 4.07
C PRO A 240 -22.79 4.47 5.25
N THR A 241 -23.53 3.38 5.39
CA THR A 241 -24.55 3.20 6.44
C THR A 241 -24.37 1.87 7.16
N THR A 242 -25.09 0.85 6.71
CA THR A 242 -25.07 -0.50 7.28
C THR A 242 -25.02 -1.52 6.16
N THR A 243 -24.10 -2.46 6.21
CA THR A 243 -24.00 -3.53 5.21
C THR A 243 -25.17 -4.50 5.35
N THR A 244 -25.48 -5.22 4.29
CA THR A 244 -26.52 -6.29 4.30
C THR A 244 -26.20 -7.35 5.34
N HIS A 245 -24.93 -7.74 5.47
CA HIS A 245 -24.48 -8.71 6.46
C HIS A 245 -24.78 -8.24 7.89
N ALA A 246 -24.34 -7.04 8.25
CA ALA A 246 -24.58 -6.48 9.57
C ALA A 246 -26.07 -6.33 9.88
N LYS A 247 -26.86 -5.83 8.92
CA LYS A 247 -28.30 -5.70 9.07
C LYS A 247 -29.00 -7.03 9.36
N ASN A 248 -28.61 -8.10 8.67
CA ASN A 248 -29.15 -9.44 8.86
C ASN A 248 -28.81 -10.02 10.26
N ASN A 249 -27.72 -9.56 10.86
CA ASN A 249 -27.32 -9.91 12.23
C ASN A 249 -27.80 -8.90 13.28
N GLY A 250 -28.65 -7.95 12.92
CA GLY A 250 -29.17 -6.92 13.83
C GLY A 250 -28.17 -5.83 14.22
N ALA A 251 -27.01 -5.76 13.55
CA ALA A 251 -26.01 -4.70 13.76
C ALA A 251 -26.25 -3.49 12.86
N THR A 252 -25.66 -2.34 13.20
CA THR A 252 -25.81 -1.08 12.46
C THR A 252 -24.52 -0.27 12.39
N TYR A 253 -24.40 0.56 11.34
CA TYR A 253 -23.30 1.54 11.14
C TYR A 253 -21.91 0.94 11.03
N ASP A 254 -21.83 -0.28 10.50
CA ASP A 254 -20.56 -0.95 10.23
C ASP A 254 -19.88 -0.50 8.95
N MET A 255 -20.61 0.18 8.04
CA MET A 255 -20.08 0.49 6.71
C MET A 255 -19.12 1.67 6.72
N VAL A 256 -18.06 1.55 5.93
CA VAL A 256 -17.05 2.61 5.67
C VAL A 256 -16.70 2.67 4.19
N HIS A 257 -16.25 3.84 3.76
CA HIS A 257 -15.54 4.05 2.49
C HIS A 257 -14.09 4.38 2.78
N VAL A 258 -13.18 3.87 1.95
CA VAL A 258 -11.76 4.19 2.03
C VAL A 258 -11.29 4.64 0.66
N ILE A 259 -10.45 5.67 0.63
CA ILE A 259 -9.86 6.22 -0.59
C ILE A 259 -8.38 6.46 -0.40
N VAL A 260 -7.59 6.11 -1.40
CA VAL A 260 -6.15 6.37 -1.45
C VAL A 260 -5.88 7.45 -2.49
N ILE A 261 -5.12 8.46 -2.11
CA ILE A 261 -4.92 9.68 -2.87
C ILE A 261 -3.42 9.91 -3.05
N ASP A 262 -3.03 10.36 -4.24
CA ASP A 262 -1.72 10.96 -4.50
C ASP A 262 -1.74 12.42 -4.03
N GLU A 263 -1.35 12.66 -2.78
CA GLU A 263 -1.45 13.99 -2.17
C GLU A 263 -0.57 15.03 -2.85
N THR A 264 0.62 14.62 -3.28
CA THR A 264 1.64 15.52 -3.85
C THR A 264 1.70 15.51 -5.37
N GLY A 265 1.13 14.50 -6.03
CA GLY A 265 1.24 14.32 -7.47
C GLY A 265 2.50 13.56 -7.91
N ALA A 266 3.29 13.02 -6.99
CA ALA A 266 4.53 12.32 -7.33
C ALA A 266 4.29 11.00 -8.09
N ILE A 267 3.14 10.39 -7.91
CA ILE A 267 2.75 9.12 -8.53
C ILE A 267 2.06 9.38 -9.87
N SER A 268 0.94 10.10 -9.85
CA SER A 268 0.07 10.34 -11.01
C SER A 268 0.50 11.54 -11.88
N GLY A 269 1.30 12.44 -11.32
CA GLY A 269 1.64 13.73 -11.94
C GLY A 269 0.71 14.87 -11.55
N THR A 270 -0.39 14.61 -10.83
CA THR A 270 -1.36 15.63 -10.40
C THR A 270 -1.73 15.41 -8.95
N ALA A 271 -1.48 16.42 -8.11
CA ALA A 271 -1.82 16.38 -6.70
C ALA A 271 -3.33 16.24 -6.50
N GLY A 272 -3.72 15.42 -5.50
CA GLY A 272 -5.11 15.14 -5.18
C GLY A 272 -5.77 14.06 -6.06
N THR A 273 -5.03 13.41 -6.96
CA THR A 273 -5.56 12.33 -7.79
C THR A 273 -5.92 11.11 -6.93
N VAL A 274 -7.12 10.60 -7.14
CA VAL A 274 -7.57 9.35 -6.50
C VAL A 274 -6.89 8.16 -7.19
N LEU A 275 -6.13 7.39 -6.42
CA LEU A 275 -5.45 6.18 -6.89
C LEU A 275 -6.34 4.96 -6.74
N GLU A 276 -6.98 4.80 -5.59
CA GLU A 276 -7.88 3.69 -5.28
C GLU A 276 -9.09 4.15 -4.49
N LYS A 277 -10.21 3.46 -4.66
CA LYS A 277 -11.41 3.65 -3.85
C LYS A 277 -12.03 2.30 -3.47
N PHE A 278 -12.39 2.19 -2.22
CA PHE A 278 -13.04 1.01 -1.65
C PHE A 278 -14.39 1.42 -1.07
N ALA A 279 -15.47 0.97 -1.71
CA ALA A 279 -16.83 1.34 -1.36
C ALA A 279 -17.50 0.27 -0.50
N GLY A 280 -18.22 0.69 0.55
CA GLY A 280 -19.10 -0.20 1.29
C GLY A 280 -18.42 -1.32 2.08
N LEU A 281 -17.18 -1.10 2.54
CA LEU A 281 -16.48 -2.03 3.41
C LEU A 281 -17.09 -2.04 4.81
N SER A 282 -16.88 -3.13 5.54
CA SER A 282 -17.43 -3.30 6.89
C SER A 282 -16.38 -3.20 7.99
N LYS A 283 -16.74 -2.60 9.11
CA LYS A 283 -15.99 -2.62 10.38
C LYS A 283 -16.05 -3.99 11.06
N ALA A 284 -17.03 -4.84 10.69
CA ALA A 284 -17.25 -6.16 11.28
C ALA A 284 -16.28 -7.19 10.72
N SER A 285 -15.59 -7.93 11.63
CA SER A 285 -14.57 -8.91 11.24
C SER A 285 -15.14 -10.14 10.53
N ASP A 286 -16.41 -10.46 10.75
CA ASP A 286 -17.13 -11.58 10.15
C ASP A 286 -17.93 -11.18 8.89
N ALA A 287 -17.87 -9.91 8.48
CA ALA A 287 -18.66 -9.41 7.37
C ALA A 287 -18.36 -10.14 6.05
N ARG A 288 -19.44 -10.39 5.31
CA ARG A 288 -19.42 -10.97 3.97
C ARG A 288 -20.16 -10.08 2.98
N ASP A 289 -19.69 -10.07 1.76
CA ASP A 289 -20.40 -9.49 0.63
C ASP A 289 -21.45 -10.45 0.04
N ASP A 290 -22.16 -10.02 -0.99
CA ASP A 290 -23.21 -10.82 -1.65
C ASP A 290 -22.64 -12.08 -2.35
N LEU A 291 -21.34 -12.15 -2.58
CA LEU A 291 -20.64 -13.31 -3.13
C LEU A 291 -20.02 -14.19 -2.03
N ASN A 292 -20.34 -13.93 -0.77
CA ASN A 292 -19.81 -14.62 0.40
C ASN A 292 -18.29 -14.48 0.59
N GLN A 293 -17.67 -13.45 -0.02
CA GLN A 293 -16.27 -13.09 0.21
C GLN A 293 -16.16 -12.19 1.45
N THR A 294 -14.97 -12.11 2.04
CA THR A 294 -14.75 -11.18 3.16
C THR A 294 -15.01 -9.74 2.72
N ASN A 295 -15.81 -9.02 3.50
CA ASN A 295 -16.02 -7.58 3.34
C ASN A 295 -15.45 -6.77 4.51
N PHE A 296 -14.68 -7.43 5.40
CA PHE A 296 -13.98 -6.73 6.47
C PHE A 296 -12.90 -5.82 5.89
N TYR A 297 -12.98 -4.52 6.18
CA TYR A 297 -12.15 -3.50 5.54
C TYR A 297 -10.65 -3.78 5.62
N LYS A 298 -10.16 -4.28 6.76
CA LYS A 298 -8.77 -4.69 6.95
C LYS A 298 -8.32 -5.73 5.91
N ASN A 299 -9.09 -6.79 5.75
CA ASN A 299 -8.75 -7.89 4.85
C ASN A 299 -8.82 -7.44 3.39
N VAL A 300 -9.91 -6.73 3.04
CA VAL A 300 -10.11 -6.24 1.66
C VAL A 300 -8.99 -5.30 1.25
N ILE A 301 -8.57 -4.36 2.10
CA ILE A 301 -7.48 -3.44 1.80
C ILE A 301 -6.16 -4.19 1.66
N ASN A 302 -5.82 -5.07 2.60
CA ASN A 302 -4.58 -5.82 2.52
C ASN A 302 -4.48 -6.72 1.28
N ASP A 303 -5.61 -7.25 0.82
CA ASP A 303 -5.65 -8.16 -0.32
C ASP A 303 -5.73 -7.43 -1.67
N ARG A 304 -6.39 -6.28 -1.73
CA ARG A 304 -6.72 -5.61 -3.00
C ARG A 304 -5.96 -4.31 -3.26
N SER A 305 -5.48 -3.62 -2.19
CA SER A 305 -4.77 -2.37 -2.40
C SER A 305 -3.38 -2.62 -3.00
N GLU A 306 -3.03 -1.82 -3.99
CA GLU A 306 -1.70 -1.74 -4.60
C GLU A 306 -0.77 -0.76 -3.86
N TRP A 307 -1.33 0.09 -2.97
CA TRP A 307 -0.63 1.24 -2.40
C TRP A 307 -0.43 1.19 -0.90
N ILE A 308 -1.34 0.53 -0.15
CA ILE A 308 -1.31 0.57 1.32
C ILE A 308 -1.52 -0.79 1.97
N TYR A 309 -1.04 -0.90 3.20
CA TYR A 309 -1.39 -1.93 4.18
C TYR A 309 -2.16 -1.32 5.34
N TRP A 310 -3.10 -2.07 5.89
CA TRP A 310 -3.68 -1.81 7.19
C TRP A 310 -2.66 -2.14 8.29
N MET A 311 -2.46 -1.21 9.24
CA MET A 311 -1.50 -1.40 10.33
C MET A 311 -2.17 -1.39 11.71
N ASP A 312 -3.28 -0.66 11.86
CA ASP A 312 -4.05 -0.61 13.11
C ASP A 312 -5.45 -0.04 12.86
N TYR A 313 -6.28 -0.09 13.90
CA TYR A 313 -7.56 0.59 13.91
C TYR A 313 -7.37 2.11 14.06
N PRO A 314 -8.31 2.93 13.57
CA PRO A 314 -8.27 4.37 13.84
C PRO A 314 -8.22 4.65 15.34
N THR A 315 -7.37 5.60 15.77
CA THR A 315 -7.10 5.89 17.19
C THR A 315 -8.30 6.36 17.99
N THR A 316 -9.35 6.79 17.30
CA THR A 316 -10.64 7.19 17.91
C THR A 316 -11.53 6.03 18.33
N VAL A 317 -11.18 4.81 17.92
CA VAL A 317 -11.91 3.60 18.28
C VAL A 317 -11.38 3.08 19.62
N THR A 318 -11.96 3.59 20.71
CA THR A 318 -11.49 3.28 22.06
C THR A 318 -12.32 2.22 22.78
N SER A 319 -13.41 1.74 22.20
CA SER A 319 -14.31 0.81 22.86
C SER A 319 -13.74 -0.61 22.96
N THR A 320 -13.88 -1.17 24.15
CA THR A 320 -13.60 -2.58 24.43
C THR A 320 -14.86 -3.46 24.35
N SER A 321 -16.00 -2.86 23.97
CA SER A 321 -17.29 -3.55 23.84
C SER A 321 -17.53 -4.10 22.43
N GLY A 322 -18.58 -4.86 22.23
CA GLY A 322 -18.97 -5.45 20.94
C GLY A 322 -19.28 -4.44 19.81
N SER A 323 -19.20 -3.13 20.07
CA SER A 323 -19.34 -2.05 19.09
C SER A 323 -18.02 -1.63 18.44
N ALA A 324 -16.88 -2.13 18.93
CA ALA A 324 -15.55 -1.77 18.41
C ALA A 324 -15.33 -2.29 16.99
N TRP A 325 -14.52 -1.57 16.25
CA TRP A 325 -14.06 -2.01 14.94
C TRP A 325 -13.29 -3.33 15.08
N GLY A 326 -13.54 -4.27 14.17
CA GLY A 326 -12.96 -5.62 14.24
C GLY A 326 -13.74 -6.61 15.11
N SER A 327 -14.79 -6.18 15.78
CA SER A 327 -15.75 -7.08 16.43
C SER A 327 -16.63 -7.77 15.39
N SER A 328 -17.23 -8.93 15.75
CA SER A 328 -18.23 -9.57 14.90
C SER A 328 -19.54 -8.78 14.90
N SER A 329 -20.34 -8.91 13.84
CA SER A 329 -21.66 -8.29 13.75
C SER A 329 -22.77 -9.05 14.53
N ALA A 330 -22.43 -10.14 15.21
CA ALA A 330 -23.39 -10.90 16.01
C ALA A 330 -23.91 -10.09 17.21
N GLY A 331 -25.18 -10.21 17.52
CA GLY A 331 -25.76 -9.69 18.76
C GLY A 331 -26.27 -8.26 18.73
N GLY A 332 -26.65 -7.72 17.57
CA GLY A 332 -27.29 -6.38 17.48
C GLY A 332 -26.36 -5.23 17.81
N THR A 333 -25.08 -5.37 17.48
CA THR A 333 -24.03 -4.40 17.72
C THR A 333 -24.27 -3.12 16.94
N ARG A 334 -24.18 -1.97 17.59
CA ARG A 334 -24.03 -0.69 16.92
C ARG A 334 -22.55 -0.36 16.86
N PHE A 335 -21.97 -0.36 15.66
CA PHE A 335 -20.55 -0.06 15.49
C PHE A 335 -20.22 1.40 15.83
N GLU A 336 -19.10 1.62 16.48
CA GLU A 336 -18.58 2.96 16.75
C GLU A 336 -18.37 3.73 15.46
N THR A 337 -18.72 5.00 15.51
CA THR A 337 -18.50 5.93 14.41
C THR A 337 -17.15 6.65 14.59
N LEU A 338 -16.61 7.15 13.49
CA LEU A 338 -15.43 8.02 13.54
C LEU A 338 -15.77 9.26 14.36
N SER A 339 -14.95 9.59 15.36
CA SER A 339 -15.23 10.73 16.21
C SER A 339 -14.86 12.05 15.52
N GLY A 340 -15.71 13.07 15.71
CA GLY A 340 -15.65 14.33 14.97
C GLY A 340 -14.52 15.29 15.32
N SER A 341 -13.58 14.87 16.13
CA SER A 341 -12.41 15.69 16.49
C SER A 341 -11.25 15.54 15.53
N ALA A 342 -11.33 14.61 14.62
CA ALA A 342 -10.13 14.18 13.96
C ALA A 342 -10.28 14.26 12.44
N ALA A 343 -10.03 15.43 11.91
CA ALA A 343 -9.51 15.51 10.55
C ALA A 343 -8.32 14.52 10.36
N GLY A 344 -7.64 14.13 11.41
CA GLY A 344 -6.52 13.19 11.40
C GLY A 344 -6.89 11.72 11.23
N ASP A 345 -8.02 11.25 11.78
CA ASP A 345 -8.44 9.84 11.65
C ASP A 345 -9.24 9.60 10.37
N VAL A 346 -9.89 10.63 9.85
CA VAL A 346 -10.62 10.59 8.58
C VAL A 346 -9.67 10.80 7.41
N SER A 347 -8.61 11.59 7.58
CA SER A 347 -7.67 12.00 6.55
C SER A 347 -6.26 11.90 7.11
N THR A 348 -5.47 10.97 6.60
CA THR A 348 -4.13 10.66 7.11
C THR A 348 -3.11 10.68 5.97
N SER A 349 -2.18 11.64 6.00
CA SER A 349 -1.02 11.66 5.10
C SER A 349 0.04 10.67 5.62
N LEU A 350 0.65 9.92 4.72
CA LEU A 350 1.77 9.04 5.06
C LEU A 350 3.09 9.80 4.99
N GLY A 351 4.02 9.42 5.86
CA GLY A 351 5.32 10.08 5.92
C GLY A 351 6.42 9.16 6.43
N SER A 352 7.63 9.72 6.54
CA SER A 352 8.80 8.99 7.05
C SER A 352 9.25 7.78 6.20
N GLY A 353 8.76 7.65 4.97
CA GLY A 353 9.29 6.69 4.00
C GLY A 353 10.69 7.10 3.55
N VAL A 354 11.60 6.14 3.46
CA VAL A 354 13.03 6.37 3.14
C VAL A 354 13.47 5.42 2.05
N ASP A 355 14.12 5.99 1.01
CA ASP A 355 14.87 5.20 0.05
C ASP A 355 16.23 4.83 0.64
N ALA A 356 16.69 3.62 0.38
CA ALA A 356 18.05 3.21 0.69
C ALA A 356 18.52 2.23 -0.39
N ALA A 357 19.62 2.59 -1.05
CA ALA A 357 20.22 1.73 -2.05
C ALA A 357 20.61 0.38 -1.44
N PRO A 358 20.39 -0.74 -2.14
CA PRO A 358 20.79 -2.06 -1.69
C PRO A 358 22.32 -2.17 -1.59
N ALA A 359 22.78 -2.84 -0.56
CA ALA A 359 24.18 -3.23 -0.46
C ALA A 359 24.49 -4.40 -1.41
N THR A 360 25.78 -4.65 -1.65
CA THR A 360 26.22 -5.80 -2.47
C THR A 360 25.58 -7.12 -2.01
N ALA A 361 25.47 -7.34 -0.70
CA ALA A 361 24.87 -8.55 -0.14
C ALA A 361 23.36 -8.66 -0.39
N ASP A 362 22.64 -7.51 -0.40
CA ASP A 362 21.22 -7.50 -0.74
C ASP A 362 21.00 -7.91 -2.20
N LEU A 363 21.79 -7.33 -3.13
CA LEU A 363 21.75 -7.69 -4.55
C LEU A 363 22.11 -9.16 -4.80
N GLN A 364 23.17 -9.66 -4.14
CA GLN A 364 23.54 -11.08 -4.21
C GLN A 364 22.40 -11.97 -3.72
N SER A 365 21.75 -11.62 -2.62
CA SER A 365 20.59 -12.34 -2.11
C SER A 365 19.42 -12.35 -3.10
N GLY A 366 19.16 -11.23 -3.76
CA GLY A 366 18.15 -11.14 -4.82
C GLY A 366 18.49 -12.05 -6.00
N TYR A 367 19.70 -11.97 -6.54
CA TYR A 367 20.11 -12.89 -7.62
C TYR A 367 20.08 -14.35 -7.21
N GLY A 368 20.33 -14.66 -5.92
CA GLY A 368 20.23 -16.00 -5.36
C GLY A 368 18.84 -16.64 -5.53
N LEU A 369 17.77 -15.84 -5.65
CA LEU A 369 16.43 -16.37 -5.91
C LEU A 369 16.32 -17.01 -7.30
N PHE A 370 17.23 -16.70 -8.23
CA PHE A 370 17.29 -17.35 -9.54
C PHE A 370 18.08 -18.67 -9.54
N ALA A 371 18.75 -19.05 -8.46
CA ALA A 371 19.65 -20.19 -8.44
C ALA A 371 18.94 -21.55 -8.59
N ASN A 372 17.66 -21.63 -8.24
CA ASN A 372 16.89 -22.87 -8.32
C ASN A 372 16.19 -22.98 -9.70
N ASP A 373 16.68 -23.85 -10.56
CA ASP A 373 16.19 -24.12 -11.91
C ASP A 373 14.85 -24.88 -11.93
N GLU A 374 14.51 -25.60 -10.89
CA GLU A 374 13.22 -26.28 -10.77
C GLU A 374 12.07 -25.34 -10.46
N LEU A 375 12.34 -24.20 -9.79
CA LEU A 375 11.34 -23.22 -9.38
C LEU A 375 11.23 -22.02 -10.31
N VAL A 376 12.34 -21.63 -10.95
CA VAL A 376 12.43 -20.40 -11.72
C VAL A 376 13.04 -20.67 -13.09
N ASP A 377 12.29 -20.44 -14.14
CA ASP A 377 12.78 -20.51 -15.52
C ASP A 377 13.34 -19.14 -15.94
N VAL A 378 14.66 -19.06 -16.13
CA VAL A 378 15.38 -17.86 -16.58
C VAL A 378 16.55 -18.29 -17.48
N ASN A 379 16.69 -17.66 -18.64
CA ASN A 379 17.74 -18.01 -19.62
C ASN A 379 18.83 -16.96 -19.71
N LEU A 380 18.50 -15.69 -19.44
CA LEU A 380 19.44 -14.57 -19.50
C LEU A 380 19.41 -13.83 -18.17
N ILE A 381 20.59 -13.65 -17.53
CA ILE A 381 20.71 -12.90 -16.29
C ILE A 381 21.50 -11.62 -16.55
N LEU A 382 20.92 -10.49 -16.18
CA LEU A 382 21.45 -9.15 -16.45
C LEU A 382 22.05 -8.56 -15.16
N ASN A 383 23.34 -8.30 -15.14
CA ASN A 383 24.02 -7.77 -13.93
C ASN A 383 23.85 -6.25 -13.77
N SER A 384 23.38 -5.51 -14.77
CA SER A 384 23.37 -4.04 -14.73
C SER A 384 24.78 -3.44 -14.45
N ALA A 385 24.86 -2.28 -13.80
CA ALA A 385 26.11 -1.59 -13.47
C ALA A 385 26.60 -1.87 -12.03
N HIS A 386 26.29 -3.04 -11.50
CA HIS A 386 26.65 -3.42 -10.14
C HIS A 386 28.14 -3.70 -9.97
N ALA A 387 28.58 -3.74 -8.71
CA ALA A 387 29.96 -4.05 -8.36
C ALA A 387 30.40 -5.44 -8.85
N THR A 388 31.69 -5.63 -9.12
CA THR A 388 32.29 -6.89 -9.57
C THR A 388 31.88 -8.09 -8.72
N ALA A 389 31.86 -7.90 -7.38
CA ALA A 389 31.44 -8.95 -6.45
C ALA A 389 29.99 -9.45 -6.65
N VAL A 390 29.09 -8.65 -7.24
CA VAL A 390 27.74 -9.11 -7.62
C VAL A 390 27.84 -9.99 -8.87
N GLY A 391 28.61 -9.56 -9.86
CA GLY A 391 28.86 -10.33 -11.08
C GLY A 391 29.50 -11.70 -10.79
N ASP A 392 30.53 -11.74 -9.95
CA ASP A 392 31.18 -12.99 -9.49
C ASP A 392 30.18 -13.92 -8.82
N TYR A 393 29.31 -13.35 -7.93
CA TYR A 393 28.27 -14.13 -7.26
C TYR A 393 27.27 -14.74 -8.25
N ILE A 394 26.82 -13.96 -9.25
CA ILE A 394 25.89 -14.46 -10.27
C ILE A 394 26.50 -15.61 -11.04
N ILE A 395 27.79 -15.53 -11.38
CA ILE A 395 28.50 -16.60 -12.09
C ILE A 395 28.58 -17.83 -11.21
N ASP A 396 29.20 -17.70 -10.03
CA ASP A 396 29.59 -18.83 -9.17
C ASP A 396 28.36 -19.50 -8.50
N ASN A 397 27.34 -18.71 -8.12
CA ASN A 397 26.24 -19.19 -7.29
C ASN A 397 24.88 -19.30 -8.03
N VAL A 398 24.81 -18.80 -9.26
CA VAL A 398 23.59 -18.90 -10.05
C VAL A 398 23.87 -19.65 -11.37
N ALA A 399 24.68 -19.08 -12.26
CA ALA A 399 24.86 -19.63 -13.59
C ALA A 399 25.59 -20.99 -13.58
N GLU A 400 26.65 -21.16 -12.79
CA GLU A 400 27.38 -22.43 -12.69
C GLU A 400 26.57 -23.54 -12.00
N ILE A 401 25.64 -23.17 -11.13
CA ILE A 401 24.71 -24.13 -10.50
C ILE A 401 23.65 -24.59 -11.50
N ARG A 402 22.99 -23.65 -12.18
CA ARG A 402 21.90 -23.89 -13.13
C ARG A 402 22.39 -24.55 -14.41
N LYS A 403 23.45 -24.01 -15.02
CA LYS A 403 24.02 -24.41 -16.33
C LYS A 403 23.09 -24.25 -17.53
N ASP A 404 21.93 -23.60 -17.35
CA ASP A 404 20.91 -23.35 -18.37
C ASP A 404 20.69 -21.86 -18.65
N ALA A 405 21.43 -20.98 -17.96
CA ALA A 405 21.33 -19.52 -18.07
C ALA A 405 22.67 -18.88 -18.48
N MET A 406 22.57 -17.83 -19.32
CA MET A 406 23.70 -16.99 -19.71
C MET A 406 23.71 -15.69 -18.93
N VAL A 407 24.88 -15.27 -18.41
CA VAL A 407 25.03 -14.03 -17.66
C VAL A 407 25.60 -12.93 -18.54
N PHE A 408 24.99 -11.75 -18.47
CA PHE A 408 25.48 -10.52 -19.12
C PHE A 408 26.04 -9.59 -18.08
N ILE A 409 27.35 -9.38 -18.10
CA ILE A 409 28.06 -8.50 -17.16
C ILE A 409 28.40 -7.21 -17.88
N SER A 410 28.03 -6.08 -17.26
CA SER A 410 28.38 -4.74 -17.72
C SER A 410 29.55 -4.18 -16.91
N PRO A 411 30.51 -3.49 -17.54
CA PRO A 411 31.55 -2.80 -16.79
C PRO A 411 30.96 -1.65 -15.98
N GLN A 412 31.62 -1.33 -14.86
CA GLN A 412 31.21 -0.19 -14.06
C GLN A 412 31.36 1.12 -14.86
N ARG A 413 30.43 2.05 -14.67
CA ARG A 413 30.44 3.35 -15.36
C ARG A 413 31.76 4.12 -15.18
N SER A 414 32.33 4.10 -13.98
CA SER A 414 33.60 4.76 -13.66
C SER A 414 34.79 4.24 -14.46
N ALA A 415 34.71 3.00 -14.97
CA ALA A 415 35.77 2.42 -15.81
C ALA A 415 35.66 2.91 -17.27
N VAL A 416 34.51 3.44 -17.71
CA VAL A 416 34.24 3.82 -19.10
C VAL A 416 34.07 5.33 -19.25
N VAL A 417 33.25 5.95 -18.40
CA VAL A 417 32.87 7.38 -18.53
C VAL A 417 33.93 8.27 -17.86
N ASN A 418 34.38 9.31 -18.60
CA ASN A 418 35.46 10.23 -18.22
C ASN A 418 36.82 9.53 -18.01
N ASN A 419 37.05 8.46 -18.75
CA ASN A 419 38.29 7.65 -18.66
C ASN A 419 38.90 7.44 -20.06
N GLU A 420 38.77 8.44 -20.93
CA GLU A 420 39.12 8.41 -22.34
C GLU A 420 40.60 7.98 -22.55
N GLY A 421 40.80 6.94 -23.36
CA GLY A 421 42.08 6.35 -23.66
C GLY A 421 42.60 5.37 -22.59
N SER A 422 41.90 5.20 -21.47
CA SER A 422 42.29 4.27 -20.41
C SER A 422 41.17 3.26 -20.07
N GLU A 423 40.07 3.25 -20.86
CA GLU A 423 38.89 2.44 -20.60
C GLU A 423 39.23 0.95 -20.50
N SER A 424 40.03 0.44 -21.46
CA SER A 424 40.44 -0.96 -21.50
C SER A 424 41.18 -1.39 -20.21
N THR A 425 42.15 -0.56 -19.77
CA THR A 425 42.92 -0.83 -18.56
C THR A 425 42.05 -0.78 -17.32
N SER A 426 41.14 0.21 -17.26
CA SER A 426 40.22 0.41 -16.15
C SER A 426 39.20 -0.71 -16.07
N ILE A 427 38.61 -1.16 -17.18
CA ILE A 427 37.69 -2.29 -17.24
C ILE A 427 38.40 -3.57 -16.75
N ILE A 428 39.61 -3.84 -17.22
CA ILE A 428 40.39 -5.02 -16.82
C ILE A 428 40.71 -4.98 -15.32
N SER A 429 41.10 -3.82 -14.78
CA SER A 429 41.51 -3.69 -13.38
C SER A 429 40.35 -3.61 -12.40
N THR A 430 39.22 -3.02 -12.79
CA THR A 430 38.06 -2.81 -11.90
C THR A 430 37.05 -3.92 -12.00
N SER A 431 36.95 -4.61 -13.14
CA SER A 431 36.01 -5.69 -13.34
C SER A 431 36.62 -7.07 -13.10
N ASP A 432 37.92 -7.14 -12.76
CA ASP A 432 38.68 -8.37 -12.68
C ASP A 432 38.30 -9.37 -13.79
N LEU A 433 38.61 -9.00 -15.03
CA LEU A 433 38.26 -9.81 -16.20
C LEU A 433 38.74 -11.26 -16.10
N ASN A 434 39.75 -11.48 -15.22
CA ASN A 434 40.22 -12.83 -14.89
C ASN A 434 39.21 -13.61 -14.03
N ALA A 435 38.37 -12.95 -13.24
CA ALA A 435 37.27 -13.60 -12.53
C ALA A 435 36.21 -14.08 -13.51
N TYR A 436 35.93 -13.28 -14.55
CA TYR A 436 34.95 -13.66 -15.60
C TYR A 436 35.48 -14.69 -16.58
N THR A 437 36.80 -14.91 -16.66
CA THR A 437 37.41 -16.01 -17.45
C THR A 437 37.35 -17.35 -16.76
N ARG A 438 36.82 -17.45 -15.54
CA ARG A 438 36.62 -18.72 -14.83
C ARG A 438 35.60 -19.61 -15.49
N SER A 439 34.61 -19.08 -16.13
CA SER A 439 33.66 -19.87 -16.91
C SER A 439 34.27 -20.18 -18.28
N SER A 440 35.20 -21.11 -18.31
CA SER A 440 35.62 -21.75 -19.56
C SER A 440 34.56 -22.74 -20.00
N TYR A 441 33.51 -22.26 -20.64
CA TYR A 441 32.58 -23.09 -21.39
C TYR A 441 32.40 -22.51 -22.79
#